data_7cf281b953b1ea02e5c00ba656811e3e
#
_entry.id   7cf281b953b1ea02e5c00ba656811e3e
#
_cell.length_a   1.000
_cell.length_b   1.000
_cell.length_c   1.000
_cell.angle_alpha   90.00
_cell.angle_beta   90.00
_cell.angle_gamma   90.00
#
_symmetry.space_group_name_H-M   'P 1'
#
loop_
_entity.id
_entity.type
_entity.pdbx_description
1 polymer ?
#
loop_
_entity_poly.entity_id
_entity_poly.type
_entity_poly.pdbx_seq_one_letter_code
_entity_poly.pdbx_strand_id
1 'polypeptide(L)'
;EVQQANMSVGFFDLYHRNSFKAPARTTWIDGWKIEYMAITQPETMHNTPIVIVGGAFQNFNSYKYCVEQLLSAGPIILIDLPSMGANQQISNRDTGLSAGTLELPDLAKMLGQWLDIENLCKVSLMGMSLGSVVASSFAVQRPELVDRMILMGVMQKTRKSWRMLLEESLYLMKEQRMDEFGQAVILYLVNHAKMDKTRMSPTAKRLFFRQM
;
A
#
# COMPACT_ATOMS: atom_id res chain seq x y z
N GLU A 1 -7.23 31.31 -5.91
CA GLU A 1 -5.80 31.08 -5.63
C GLU A 1 -5.73 29.99 -4.57
N VAL A 2 -5.44 28.76 -5.00
CA VAL A 2 -5.24 27.61 -4.12
C VAL A 2 -3.87 27.81 -3.47
N GLN A 3 -3.85 28.03 -2.16
CA GLN A 3 -2.62 27.97 -1.39
C GLN A 3 -2.01 26.57 -1.59
N GLN A 4 -1.04 26.49 -2.52
CA GLN A 4 -0.13 25.36 -2.55
C GLN A 4 0.67 25.43 -1.25
N ALA A 5 0.40 24.47 -0.36
CA ALA A 5 1.16 24.33 0.86
C ALA A 5 2.64 24.23 0.52
N ASN A 6 3.46 24.99 1.24
CA ASN A 6 4.91 24.88 1.23
C ASN A 6 5.29 23.47 1.68
N MET A 7 5.35 22.53 0.73
CA MET A 7 6.00 21.25 1.00
C MET A 7 7.42 21.56 1.41
N SER A 8 7.80 21.12 2.60
CA SER A 8 9.13 21.39 3.15
C SER A 8 10.19 20.91 2.16
N VAL A 9 11.09 21.78 1.79
CA VAL A 9 12.28 21.44 1.00
C VAL A 9 12.98 20.28 1.72
N GLY A 10 13.01 19.09 1.08
CA GLY A 10 13.60 17.88 1.67
C GLY A 10 12.61 16.77 2.06
N PHE A 11 11.29 16.96 1.90
CA PHE A 11 10.33 15.88 2.13
C PHE A 11 10.43 14.78 1.07
N PHE A 12 10.65 15.13 -0.20
CA PHE A 12 10.80 14.16 -1.28
C PHE A 12 12.28 13.96 -1.65
N ASP A 13 12.66 12.68 -1.79
CA ASP A 13 13.96 12.30 -2.36
C ASP A 13 13.87 12.28 -3.89
N LEU A 14 14.91 12.70 -4.57
CA LEU A 14 14.97 12.55 -6.03
C LEU A 14 15.04 11.07 -6.40
N TYR A 15 14.18 10.66 -7.33
CA TYR A 15 14.11 9.28 -7.79
C TYR A 15 15.39 8.88 -8.51
N HIS A 16 15.91 7.72 -8.15
CA HIS A 16 17.00 7.04 -8.83
C HIS A 16 16.82 5.52 -8.74
N ARG A 17 17.56 4.76 -9.55
CA ARG A 17 17.42 3.29 -9.64
C ARG A 17 17.58 2.54 -8.31
N ASN A 18 18.25 3.14 -7.34
CA ASN A 18 18.46 2.56 -6.01
C ASN A 18 17.51 3.11 -4.93
N SER A 19 16.54 3.98 -5.27
CA SER A 19 15.59 4.55 -4.29
C SER A 19 14.93 3.50 -3.43
N PHE A 20 14.54 2.37 -4.03
CA PHE A 20 13.91 1.24 -3.30
C PHE A 20 14.85 0.43 -2.41
N LYS A 21 16.16 0.74 -2.38
CA LYS A 21 17.13 0.15 -1.45
C LYS A 21 17.35 1.01 -0.23
N ALA A 22 16.91 2.27 -0.26
CA ALA A 22 16.99 3.17 0.89
C ALA A 22 16.04 2.69 1.99
N PRO A 23 16.39 2.90 3.27
CA PRO A 23 15.49 2.61 4.37
C PRO A 23 14.23 3.48 4.28
N ALA A 24 13.09 2.93 4.65
CA ALA A 24 11.86 3.69 4.77
C ALA A 24 12.00 4.78 5.85
N ARG A 25 11.31 5.88 5.65
CA ARG A 25 11.12 6.89 6.69
C ARG A 25 10.06 6.42 7.67
N THR A 26 10.09 6.94 8.88
CA THR A 26 9.18 6.53 9.96
C THR A 26 8.60 7.75 10.65
N THR A 27 7.28 7.75 10.83
CA THR A 27 6.55 8.67 11.69
C THR A 27 5.77 7.86 12.73
N TRP A 28 5.68 8.37 13.96
CA TRP A 28 4.93 7.72 15.05
C TRP A 28 3.64 8.50 15.33
N ILE A 29 2.52 7.79 15.40
CA ILE A 29 1.19 8.33 15.66
C ILE A 29 0.54 7.49 16.77
N ASP A 30 0.34 8.08 17.94
CA ASP A 30 -0.31 7.43 19.10
C ASP A 30 0.25 6.02 19.39
N GLY A 31 1.59 5.87 19.35
CA GLY A 31 2.27 4.60 19.58
C GLY A 31 2.28 3.63 18.39
N TRP A 32 1.70 4.04 17.26
CA TRP A 32 1.75 3.29 16.01
C TRP A 32 2.81 3.84 15.07
N LYS A 33 3.57 2.93 14.46
CA LYS A 33 4.57 3.25 13.46
C LYS A 33 3.92 3.34 12.08
N ILE A 34 4.20 4.43 11.36
CA ILE A 34 3.89 4.57 9.94
C ILE A 34 5.21 4.56 9.19
N GLU A 35 5.38 3.67 8.24
CA GLU A 35 6.55 3.64 7.36
C GLU A 35 6.18 4.19 5.99
N TYR A 36 7.05 4.99 5.40
CA TYR A 36 6.80 5.56 4.09
C TYR A 36 8.07 5.85 3.31
N MET A 37 7.91 5.97 2.01
CA MET A 37 8.91 6.42 1.07
C MET A 37 8.30 7.55 0.24
N ALA A 38 8.98 8.70 0.18
CA ALA A 38 8.52 9.87 -0.58
C ALA A 38 9.56 10.21 -1.65
N ILE A 39 9.19 10.08 -2.92
CA ILE A 39 10.07 10.25 -4.07
C ILE A 39 9.46 11.15 -5.13
N THR A 40 10.30 11.88 -5.85
CA THR A 40 9.89 12.80 -6.90
C THR A 40 10.92 12.85 -8.03
N GLN A 41 10.56 13.55 -9.09
CA GLN A 41 11.50 14.03 -10.12
C GLN A 41 11.36 15.56 -10.25
N PRO A 42 12.41 16.28 -10.69
CA PRO A 42 12.40 17.74 -10.71
C PRO A 42 11.23 18.35 -11.45
N GLU A 43 10.84 17.74 -12.58
CA GLU A 43 9.83 18.24 -13.50
C GLU A 43 8.41 18.24 -12.91
N THR A 44 8.14 17.38 -11.93
CA THR A 44 6.79 17.17 -11.37
C THR A 44 6.72 17.40 -9.87
N MET A 45 7.80 17.87 -9.24
CA MET A 45 7.88 18.03 -7.78
C MET A 45 6.83 18.99 -7.19
N HIS A 46 6.24 19.87 -8.00
CA HIS A 46 5.21 20.82 -7.58
C HIS A 46 3.78 20.31 -7.83
N ASN A 47 3.62 19.16 -8.46
CA ASN A 47 2.31 18.58 -8.70
C ASN A 47 1.71 17.98 -7.42
N THR A 48 0.40 17.74 -7.41
CA THR A 48 -0.28 17.04 -6.32
C THR A 48 0.34 15.66 -6.11
N PRO A 49 0.83 15.32 -4.90
CA PRO A 49 1.44 14.04 -4.64
C PRO A 49 0.44 12.89 -4.75
N ILE A 50 0.93 11.73 -5.18
CA ILE A 50 0.17 10.50 -5.27
C ILE A 50 0.56 9.61 -4.09
N VAL A 51 -0.38 9.37 -3.18
CA VAL A 51 -0.20 8.46 -2.04
C VAL A 51 -0.71 7.07 -2.44
N ILE A 52 0.18 6.09 -2.40
CA ILE A 52 -0.12 4.68 -2.71
C ILE A 52 -0.27 3.90 -1.41
N VAL A 53 -1.47 3.40 -1.14
CA VAL A 53 -1.76 2.49 -0.04
C VAL A 53 -1.85 1.07 -0.59
N GLY A 54 -0.95 0.23 -0.13
CA GLY A 54 -0.76 -1.12 -0.66
C GLY A 54 -1.85 -2.11 -0.26
N GLY A 55 -1.89 -3.25 -0.94
CA GLY A 55 -2.68 -4.42 -0.56
C GLY A 55 -1.98 -5.29 0.46
N ALA A 56 -2.70 -6.29 0.98
CA ALA A 56 -2.11 -7.33 1.81
C ALA A 56 -0.95 -8.02 1.06
N PHE A 57 0.14 -8.30 1.76
CA PHE A 57 1.36 -8.95 1.23
C PHE A 57 2.14 -8.13 0.20
N GLN A 58 1.79 -6.89 -0.05
CA GLN A 58 2.56 -5.96 -0.87
C GLN A 58 3.45 -5.08 0.01
N ASN A 59 4.62 -4.74 -0.49
CA ASN A 59 5.55 -3.78 0.13
C ASN A 59 6.02 -2.78 -0.92
N PHE A 60 6.88 -1.84 -0.55
CA PHE A 60 7.36 -0.80 -1.47
C PHE A 60 7.94 -1.34 -2.78
N ASN A 61 8.68 -2.47 -2.73
CA ASN A 61 9.23 -3.08 -3.95
C ASN A 61 8.17 -3.59 -4.93
N SER A 62 6.96 -3.89 -4.45
CA SER A 62 5.85 -4.30 -5.30
C SER A 62 5.43 -3.22 -6.29
N TYR A 63 5.74 -1.96 -5.99
CA TYR A 63 5.35 -0.79 -6.79
C TYR A 63 6.45 -0.23 -7.67
N LYS A 64 7.65 -0.80 -7.64
CA LYS A 64 8.83 -0.27 -8.32
C LYS A 64 8.56 0.11 -9.78
N TYR A 65 7.97 -0.78 -10.55
CA TYR A 65 7.68 -0.52 -11.97
C TYR A 65 6.50 0.43 -12.19
N CYS A 66 5.53 0.45 -11.27
CA CYS A 66 4.39 1.36 -11.31
C CYS A 66 4.85 2.79 -11.01
N VAL A 67 5.71 2.97 -10.02
CA VAL A 67 6.25 4.27 -9.61
C VAL A 67 6.98 4.96 -10.76
N GLU A 68 7.82 4.26 -11.51
CA GLU A 68 8.52 4.85 -12.67
C GLU A 68 7.56 5.49 -13.69
N GLN A 69 6.39 4.89 -13.88
CA GLN A 69 5.37 5.43 -14.79
C GLN A 69 4.60 6.62 -14.18
N LEU A 70 4.33 6.56 -12.88
CA LEU A 70 3.52 7.56 -12.19
C LEU A 70 4.28 8.84 -11.87
N LEU A 71 5.60 8.80 -11.79
CA LEU A 71 6.44 9.98 -11.52
C LEU A 71 6.25 11.11 -12.53
N SER A 72 5.84 10.79 -13.75
CA SER A 72 5.48 11.80 -14.77
C SER A 72 4.22 12.59 -14.41
N ALA A 73 3.37 12.08 -13.52
CA ALA A 73 2.15 12.74 -13.07
C ALA A 73 2.37 13.59 -11.80
N GLY A 74 3.28 13.18 -10.90
CA GLY A 74 3.57 13.90 -9.66
C GLY A 74 4.50 13.14 -8.72
N PRO A 75 4.84 13.73 -7.57
CA PRO A 75 5.55 13.06 -6.51
C PRO A 75 4.79 11.83 -6.02
N ILE A 76 5.53 10.79 -5.63
CA ILE A 76 4.95 9.52 -5.17
C ILE A 76 5.28 9.31 -3.70
N ILE A 77 4.28 8.93 -2.94
CA ILE A 77 4.42 8.48 -1.57
C ILE A 77 3.90 7.05 -1.49
N LEU A 78 4.77 6.13 -1.10
CA LEU A 78 4.40 4.77 -0.73
C LEU A 78 4.27 4.74 0.78
N ILE A 79 3.14 4.28 1.32
CA ILE A 79 2.88 4.27 2.75
C ILE A 79 2.46 2.88 3.22
N ASP A 80 3.07 2.41 4.29
CA ASP A 80 2.74 1.17 5.00
C ASP A 80 2.25 1.51 6.42
N LEU A 81 0.97 1.30 6.63
CA LEU A 81 0.30 1.44 7.93
C LEU A 81 0.63 0.25 8.84
N PRO A 82 0.27 0.24 10.13
CA PRO A 82 0.55 -0.88 11.02
C PRO A 82 0.12 -2.23 10.46
N SER A 83 1.01 -3.22 10.52
CA SER A 83 0.86 -4.57 9.95
C SER A 83 0.65 -4.63 8.42
N MET A 84 0.97 -3.55 7.70
CA MET A 84 0.97 -3.54 6.24
C MET A 84 2.38 -3.49 5.68
N GLY A 85 2.59 -4.17 4.55
CA GLY A 85 3.82 -4.09 3.77
C GLY A 85 5.09 -4.41 4.54
N ALA A 86 6.02 -3.46 4.59
CA ALA A 86 7.27 -3.56 5.33
C ALA A 86 7.10 -3.21 6.82
N ASN A 87 5.99 -2.60 7.20
CA ASN A 87 5.70 -2.23 8.58
C ASN A 87 5.24 -3.45 9.39
N GLN A 88 6.18 -4.11 10.05
CA GLN A 88 5.95 -5.33 10.83
C GLN A 88 5.55 -5.06 12.28
N GLN A 89 5.09 -3.87 12.61
CA GLN A 89 4.61 -3.59 13.96
C GLN A 89 3.30 -4.36 14.23
N ILE A 90 3.34 -5.30 15.16
CA ILE A 90 2.21 -6.16 15.54
C ILE A 90 1.47 -5.67 16.78
N SER A 91 2.05 -4.71 17.52
CA SER A 91 1.42 -4.13 18.70
C SER A 91 1.79 -2.66 18.86
N ASN A 92 0.88 -1.91 19.46
CA ASN A 92 1.10 -0.51 19.81
C ASN A 92 2.22 -0.40 20.86
N ARG A 93 3.17 0.50 20.64
CA ARG A 93 4.34 0.68 21.49
C ARG A 93 3.98 1.12 22.92
N ASP A 94 2.96 1.97 23.04
CA ASP A 94 2.64 2.65 24.29
C ASP A 94 1.58 1.90 25.11
N THR A 95 0.64 1.22 24.44
CA THR A 95 -0.49 0.51 25.07
C THR A 95 -0.39 -1.01 25.04
N GLY A 96 0.47 -1.57 24.18
CA GLY A 96 0.54 -3.01 23.94
C GLY A 96 -0.64 -3.58 23.11
N LEU A 97 -1.57 -2.73 22.68
CA LEU A 97 -2.74 -3.14 21.89
C LEU A 97 -2.28 -3.83 20.59
N SER A 98 -2.86 -4.99 20.28
CA SER A 98 -2.51 -5.73 19.04
C SER A 98 -2.96 -4.97 17.80
N ALA A 99 -2.12 -4.94 16.77
CA ALA A 99 -2.49 -4.38 15.46
C ALA A 99 -3.65 -5.15 14.79
N GLY A 100 -3.87 -6.40 15.17
CA GLY A 100 -5.02 -7.20 14.72
C GLY A 100 -6.38 -6.70 15.22
N THR A 101 -6.40 -5.76 16.17
CA THR A 101 -7.64 -5.10 16.65
C THR A 101 -7.96 -3.81 15.90
N LEU A 102 -7.05 -3.31 15.06
CA LEU A 102 -7.30 -2.13 14.24
C LEU A 102 -8.33 -2.44 13.17
N GLU A 103 -9.33 -1.59 13.09
CA GLU A 103 -10.33 -1.64 12.03
C GLU A 103 -9.94 -0.72 10.86
N LEU A 104 -10.61 -0.88 9.73
CA LEU A 104 -10.35 -0.07 8.54
C LEU A 104 -10.52 1.45 8.78
N PRO A 105 -11.52 1.91 9.56
CA PRO A 105 -11.63 3.32 9.94
C PRO A 105 -10.44 3.85 10.74
N ASP A 106 -9.83 3.01 11.58
CA ASP A 106 -8.64 3.39 12.37
C ASP A 106 -7.43 3.61 11.46
N LEU A 107 -7.21 2.71 10.51
CA LEU A 107 -6.14 2.84 9.51
C LEU A 107 -6.34 4.09 8.64
N ALA A 108 -7.58 4.38 8.25
CA ALA A 108 -7.94 5.59 7.52
C ALA A 108 -7.69 6.86 8.33
N LYS A 109 -8.03 6.85 9.62
CA LYS A 109 -7.76 7.94 10.56
C LYS A 109 -6.26 8.19 10.69
N MET A 110 -5.46 7.13 10.85
CA MET A 110 -3.99 7.23 10.92
C MET A 110 -3.40 7.82 9.64
N LEU A 111 -3.91 7.43 8.48
CA LEU A 111 -3.52 8.05 7.20
C LEU A 111 -3.77 9.56 7.22
N GLY A 112 -4.93 10.00 7.73
CA GLY A 112 -5.27 11.42 7.86
C GLY A 112 -4.34 12.16 8.81
N GLN A 113 -4.09 11.59 9.99
CA GLN A 113 -3.16 12.16 10.98
C GLN A 113 -1.73 12.26 10.42
N TRP A 114 -1.30 11.26 9.64
CA TRP A 114 0.00 11.28 8.99
C TRP A 114 0.08 12.41 7.95
N LEU A 115 -0.96 12.62 7.13
CA LEU A 115 -1.01 13.73 6.18
C LEU A 115 -0.94 15.09 6.88
N ASP A 116 -1.63 15.22 8.02
CA ASP A 116 -1.61 16.45 8.82
C ASP A 116 -0.19 16.72 9.38
N ILE A 117 0.50 15.69 9.91
CA ILE A 117 1.87 15.79 10.42
C ILE A 117 2.86 16.20 9.33
N GLU A 118 2.75 15.61 8.15
CA GLU A 118 3.63 15.91 7.01
C GLU A 118 3.21 17.17 6.24
N ASN A 119 2.16 17.87 6.70
CA ASN A 119 1.62 19.09 6.09
C ASN A 119 1.18 18.91 4.62
N LEU A 120 0.59 17.76 4.30
CA LEU A 120 0.07 17.42 2.98
C LEU A 120 -1.41 17.82 2.88
N CYS A 121 -1.68 18.99 2.35
CA CYS A 121 -3.04 19.57 2.32
C CYS A 121 -3.95 18.96 1.25
N LYS A 122 -3.40 18.31 0.22
CA LYS A 122 -4.16 17.67 -0.85
C LYS A 122 -3.33 16.60 -1.54
N VAL A 123 -3.92 15.42 -1.73
CA VAL A 123 -3.24 14.26 -2.34
C VAL A 123 -4.15 13.55 -3.33
N SER A 124 -3.56 12.92 -4.34
CA SER A 124 -4.23 11.89 -5.12
C SER A 124 -4.01 10.53 -4.42
N LEU A 125 -5.06 9.74 -4.24
CA LEU A 125 -4.97 8.42 -3.59
C LEU A 125 -4.96 7.31 -4.62
N MET A 126 -4.08 6.34 -4.43
CA MET A 126 -4.08 5.09 -5.18
C MET A 126 -4.14 3.93 -4.20
N GLY A 127 -5.29 3.29 -4.11
CA GLY A 127 -5.51 2.13 -3.24
C GLY A 127 -5.45 0.83 -4.03
N MET A 128 -4.79 -0.19 -3.47
CA MET A 128 -4.70 -1.51 -4.08
C MET A 128 -5.24 -2.57 -3.13
N SER A 129 -6.27 -3.34 -3.55
CA SER A 129 -6.88 -4.39 -2.74
C SER A 129 -7.31 -3.86 -1.35
N LEU A 130 -6.72 -4.33 -0.26
CA LEU A 130 -6.95 -3.82 1.10
C LEU A 130 -6.74 -2.30 1.18
N GLY A 131 -5.69 -1.78 0.57
CA GLY A 131 -5.41 -0.35 0.49
C GLY A 131 -6.52 0.44 -0.21
N SER A 132 -7.26 -0.18 -1.15
CA SER A 132 -8.43 0.47 -1.76
C SER A 132 -9.55 0.70 -0.75
N VAL A 133 -9.72 -0.20 0.21
CA VAL A 133 -10.74 -0.05 1.25
C VAL A 133 -10.33 1.02 2.25
N VAL A 134 -9.05 1.05 2.63
CA VAL A 134 -8.49 2.11 3.49
C VAL A 134 -8.62 3.48 2.82
N ALA A 135 -8.20 3.59 1.55
CA ALA A 135 -8.31 4.84 0.77
C ALA A 135 -9.77 5.32 0.65
N SER A 136 -10.71 4.40 0.43
CA SER A 136 -12.14 4.72 0.38
C SER A 136 -12.66 5.21 1.74
N SER A 137 -12.29 4.54 2.83
CA SER A 137 -12.66 4.95 4.19
C SER A 137 -12.08 6.33 4.53
N PHE A 138 -10.83 6.60 4.12
CA PHE A 138 -10.20 7.90 4.30
C PHE A 138 -10.92 9.00 3.51
N ALA A 139 -11.26 8.75 2.23
CA ALA A 139 -11.94 9.73 1.40
C ALA A 139 -13.34 10.12 1.93
N VAL A 140 -13.99 9.21 2.67
CA VAL A 140 -15.24 9.52 3.39
C VAL A 140 -14.98 10.38 4.62
N GLN A 141 -13.89 10.13 5.37
CA GLN A 141 -13.56 10.86 6.59
C GLN A 141 -13.00 12.27 6.30
N ARG A 142 -12.17 12.40 5.26
CA ARG A 142 -11.42 13.61 4.93
C ARG A 142 -11.49 13.93 3.42
N PRO A 143 -12.69 14.14 2.85
CA PRO A 143 -12.86 14.38 1.41
C PRO A 143 -12.11 15.62 0.92
N GLU A 144 -11.91 16.63 1.77
CA GLU A 144 -11.21 17.88 1.45
C GLU A 144 -9.72 17.65 1.11
N LEU A 145 -9.10 16.60 1.64
CA LEU A 145 -7.70 16.24 1.38
C LEU A 145 -7.50 15.41 0.11
N VAL A 146 -8.59 14.95 -0.52
CA VAL A 146 -8.51 14.08 -1.70
C VAL A 146 -8.74 14.88 -2.98
N ASP A 147 -7.75 14.90 -3.87
CA ASP A 147 -7.86 15.47 -5.21
C ASP A 147 -8.51 14.48 -6.17
N ARG A 148 -7.92 13.28 -6.25
CA ARG A 148 -8.35 12.20 -7.14
C ARG A 148 -8.15 10.87 -6.44
N MET A 149 -8.87 9.84 -6.92
CA MET A 149 -8.75 8.50 -6.35
C MET A 149 -8.75 7.44 -7.45
N ILE A 150 -7.81 6.50 -7.35
CA ILE A 150 -7.74 5.29 -8.16
C ILE A 150 -7.86 4.11 -7.21
N LEU A 151 -8.87 3.28 -7.40
CA LEU A 151 -9.11 2.09 -6.59
C LEU A 151 -8.98 0.84 -7.46
N MET A 152 -8.13 -0.08 -7.05
CA MET A 152 -7.90 -1.34 -7.75
C MET A 152 -8.22 -2.54 -6.85
N GLY A 153 -9.08 -3.43 -7.34
CA GLY A 153 -9.44 -4.64 -6.61
C GLY A 153 -10.39 -4.41 -5.43
N VAL A 154 -11.21 -3.37 -5.49
CA VAL A 154 -12.28 -3.09 -4.52
C VAL A 154 -13.48 -3.99 -4.78
N MET A 155 -14.05 -4.51 -3.71
CA MET A 155 -15.31 -5.27 -3.72
C MET A 155 -16.35 -4.57 -2.86
N GLN A 156 -17.52 -4.30 -3.43
CA GLN A 156 -18.66 -3.76 -2.66
C GLN A 156 -19.20 -4.79 -1.66
N LYS A 157 -19.23 -6.05 -2.03
CA LYS A 157 -19.62 -7.18 -1.18
C LYS A 157 -18.62 -8.30 -1.31
N THR A 158 -18.23 -8.89 -0.19
CA THR A 158 -17.35 -10.05 -0.17
C THR A 158 -18.05 -11.25 -0.81
N ARG A 159 -17.51 -11.76 -1.91
CA ARG A 159 -17.99 -12.97 -2.56
C ARG A 159 -17.77 -14.18 -1.63
N LYS A 160 -18.68 -15.17 -1.70
CA LYS A 160 -18.55 -16.41 -0.91
C LYS A 160 -17.18 -17.09 -1.11
N SER A 161 -16.75 -17.19 -2.36
CA SER A 161 -15.44 -17.76 -2.70
C SER A 161 -14.25 -17.01 -2.04
N TRP A 162 -14.32 -15.68 -1.99
CA TRP A 162 -13.28 -14.87 -1.32
C TRP A 162 -13.27 -15.09 0.20
N ARG A 163 -14.46 -15.19 0.81
CA ARG A 163 -14.56 -15.52 2.24
C ARG A 163 -13.95 -16.87 2.56
N MET A 164 -14.29 -17.89 1.74
CA MET A 164 -13.69 -19.23 1.89
C MET A 164 -12.17 -19.20 1.77
N LEU A 165 -11.61 -18.44 0.82
CA LEU A 165 -10.17 -18.27 0.71
C LEU A 165 -9.57 -17.62 1.98
N LEU A 166 -10.19 -16.59 2.52
CA LEU A 166 -9.71 -15.93 3.73
C LEU A 166 -9.77 -16.87 4.94
N GLU A 167 -10.84 -17.64 5.10
CA GLU A 167 -10.99 -18.64 6.17
C GLU A 167 -9.93 -19.73 6.05
N GLU A 168 -9.72 -20.28 4.86
CA GLU A 168 -8.65 -21.25 4.59
C GLU A 168 -7.27 -20.66 4.81
N SER A 169 -7.03 -19.44 4.36
CA SER A 169 -5.78 -18.72 4.56
C SER A 169 -5.45 -18.56 6.05
N LEU A 170 -6.42 -18.16 6.86
CA LEU A 170 -6.26 -18.04 8.31
C LEU A 170 -5.96 -19.40 8.97
N TYR A 171 -6.63 -20.46 8.54
CA TYR A 171 -6.37 -21.82 9.01
C TYR A 171 -4.93 -22.26 8.69
N LEU A 172 -4.52 -22.15 7.40
CA LEU A 172 -3.19 -22.53 6.94
C LEU A 172 -2.08 -21.75 7.67
N MET A 173 -2.29 -20.46 7.90
CA MET A 173 -1.35 -19.61 8.65
C MET A 173 -1.24 -20.04 10.12
N LYS A 174 -2.35 -20.38 10.79
CA LYS A 174 -2.36 -20.90 12.17
C LYS A 174 -1.63 -22.23 12.28
N GLU A 175 -1.81 -23.10 11.32
CA GLU A 175 -1.13 -24.41 11.23
C GLU A 175 0.32 -24.30 10.71
N GLN A 176 0.83 -23.07 10.46
CA GLN A 176 2.16 -22.80 9.90
C GLN A 176 2.43 -23.46 8.53
N ARG A 177 1.37 -23.76 7.78
CA ARG A 177 1.42 -24.37 6.44
C ARG A 177 1.59 -23.28 5.36
N MET A 178 2.71 -22.57 5.41
CA MET A 178 2.93 -21.36 4.61
C MET A 178 3.04 -21.64 3.11
N ASP A 179 3.55 -22.79 2.71
CA ASP A 179 3.64 -23.19 1.29
C ASP A 179 2.25 -23.38 0.69
N GLU A 180 1.35 -24.04 1.39
CA GLU A 180 -0.04 -24.27 0.97
C GLU A 180 -0.84 -22.95 0.98
N PHE A 181 -0.61 -22.11 1.98
CA PHE A 181 -1.14 -20.75 1.98
C PHE A 181 -0.73 -19.97 0.73
N GLY A 182 0.58 -20.00 0.39
CA GLY A 182 1.10 -19.34 -0.82
C GLY A 182 0.46 -19.87 -2.09
N GLN A 183 0.30 -21.19 -2.20
CA GLN A 183 -0.38 -21.83 -3.34
C GLN A 183 -1.84 -21.42 -3.45
N ALA A 184 -2.60 -21.43 -2.35
CA ALA A 184 -4.00 -21.03 -2.33
C ALA A 184 -4.18 -19.58 -2.78
N VAL A 185 -3.35 -18.66 -2.28
CA VAL A 185 -3.38 -17.24 -2.66
C VAL A 185 -3.06 -17.06 -4.15
N ILE A 186 -2.02 -17.73 -4.65
CA ILE A 186 -1.61 -17.65 -6.06
C ILE A 186 -2.72 -18.17 -6.98
N LEU A 187 -3.29 -19.33 -6.66
CA LEU A 187 -4.38 -19.92 -7.44
C LEU A 187 -5.58 -18.98 -7.56
N TYR A 188 -5.83 -18.19 -6.53
CA TYR A 188 -6.99 -17.29 -6.49
C TYR A 188 -6.75 -15.93 -7.14
N LEU A 189 -5.54 -15.38 -7.00
CA LEU A 189 -5.23 -14.03 -7.48
C LEU A 189 -4.79 -13.99 -8.93
N VAL A 190 -4.32 -15.12 -9.49
CA VAL A 190 -3.76 -15.15 -10.84
C VAL A 190 -4.77 -15.68 -11.85
N ASN A 191 -4.93 -14.96 -12.95
CA ASN A 191 -5.74 -15.43 -14.06
C ASN A 191 -4.97 -16.46 -14.90
N HIS A 192 -5.11 -17.75 -14.55
CA HIS A 192 -4.42 -18.86 -15.20
C HIS A 192 -4.65 -18.93 -16.71
N ALA A 193 -5.87 -18.60 -17.19
CA ALA A 193 -6.18 -18.61 -18.61
C ALA A 193 -5.44 -17.56 -19.44
N LYS A 194 -4.83 -16.55 -18.76
CA LYS A 194 -4.05 -15.50 -19.40
C LYS A 194 -2.55 -15.56 -19.11
N MET A 195 -2.10 -16.56 -18.35
CA MET A 195 -0.69 -16.65 -17.96
C MET A 195 0.26 -16.78 -19.16
N ASP A 196 -0.16 -17.47 -20.21
CA ASP A 196 0.67 -17.61 -21.45
C ASP A 196 0.85 -16.28 -22.18
N LYS A 197 -0.07 -15.33 -21.96
CA LYS A 197 -0.03 -13.99 -22.55
C LYS A 197 0.70 -12.97 -21.67
N THR A 198 1.13 -13.36 -20.46
CA THR A 198 1.86 -12.45 -19.57
C THR A 198 3.32 -12.34 -20.03
N ARG A 199 3.89 -11.13 -19.93
CA ARG A 199 5.31 -10.86 -20.25
C ARG A 199 6.27 -11.35 -19.16
N MET A 200 5.93 -12.40 -18.45
CA MET A 200 6.85 -13.01 -17.48
C MET A 200 7.98 -13.75 -18.22
N SER A 201 9.20 -13.61 -17.71
CA SER A 201 10.32 -14.37 -18.23
C SER A 201 10.07 -15.88 -18.09
N PRO A 202 10.65 -16.74 -18.94
CA PRO A 202 10.53 -18.20 -18.80
C PRO A 202 10.96 -18.70 -17.42
N THR A 203 11.97 -18.07 -16.82
CA THR A 203 12.45 -18.38 -15.46
C THR A 203 11.43 -18.02 -14.39
N ALA A 204 10.83 -16.82 -14.47
CA ALA A 204 9.79 -16.38 -13.55
C ALA A 204 8.55 -17.28 -13.65
N LYS A 205 8.13 -17.68 -14.87
CA LYS A 205 7.06 -18.66 -15.09
C LYS A 205 7.38 -20.00 -14.43
N ARG A 206 8.61 -20.54 -14.59
CA ARG A 206 9.01 -21.80 -13.94
C ARG A 206 9.02 -21.71 -12.41
N LEU A 207 9.52 -20.62 -11.84
CA LEU A 207 9.48 -20.41 -10.39
C LEU A 207 8.04 -20.36 -9.88
N PHE A 208 7.17 -19.66 -10.60
CA PHE A 208 5.76 -19.58 -10.28
C PHE A 208 5.09 -20.97 -10.29
N PHE A 209 5.30 -21.78 -11.34
CA PHE A 209 4.75 -23.13 -11.46
C PHE A 209 5.37 -24.15 -10.49
N ARG A 210 6.58 -23.91 -9.96
CA ARG A 210 7.16 -24.77 -8.92
C ARG A 210 6.57 -24.54 -7.54
N GLN A 211 5.89 -23.43 -7.35
CA GLN A 211 5.20 -23.09 -6.10
C GLN A 211 3.71 -23.50 -6.13
N MET A 212 3.22 -23.97 -7.27
CA MET A 212 1.90 -24.59 -7.43
C MET A 212 2.01 -26.12 -7.36
#